data_7e24a9af7c794432cc2538a1fffcb8b8
#
_entry.id   7e24a9af7c794432cc2538a1fffcb8b8
#
_cell.length_a   1.000
_cell.length_b   1.000
_cell.length_c   1.000
_cell.angle_alpha   90.00
_cell.angle_beta   90.00
_cell.angle_gamma   90.00
#
_symmetry.space_group_name_H-M   'P 1'
#
loop_
_entity.id
_entity.type
_entity.pdbx_description
1 polymer ?
#
loop_
_entity_poly.entity_id
_entity_poly.type
_entity_poly.pdbx_seq_one_letter_code
_entity_poly.pdbx_strand_id
1 'polypeptide(L)'
;MRNRNNIIKRITAAMLVILILTSCLGITAYALFYATVEIEENYFKTGKVDIELEFGEDRKDAQLITEDEYLFEPGMTVEKTFWVVNKSTDDVYYRLYFDSLAGKLANIMEIKIWEAESGEVYFDGIAKGLKREKMGAFKNCLKENDEIEMKISFHYPELSGNMTQNQYMSFDLRADAVQTKNNPDKQFE
;
A
#
# COMPACT_ATOMS: atom_id res chain seq x y z
N MET A 1 69.71 -23.12 55.98
CA MET A 1 68.30 -23.45 55.89
C MET A 1 67.37 -22.24 55.77
N ARG A 2 67.63 -21.11 56.43
CA ARG A 2 66.77 -19.90 56.45
C ARG A 2 66.61 -19.21 55.09
N ASN A 3 67.65 -19.28 54.21
CA ASN A 3 67.56 -18.63 52.89
C ASN A 3 66.66 -19.39 51.86
N ARG A 4 66.68 -20.73 51.94
CA ARG A 4 65.85 -21.59 51.06
C ARG A 4 64.38 -21.42 51.33
N ASN A 5 63.97 -21.26 52.61
CA ASN A 5 62.57 -20.99 52.96
C ASN A 5 62.09 -19.64 52.50
N ASN A 6 62.95 -18.61 52.45
CA ASN A 6 62.57 -17.31 51.92
C ASN A 6 62.40 -17.31 50.38
N ILE A 7 63.26 -18.09 49.70
CA ILE A 7 63.15 -18.26 48.25
C ILE A 7 61.83 -19.00 47.90
N ILE A 8 61.54 -20.07 48.61
CA ILE A 8 60.27 -20.83 48.38
C ILE A 8 59.08 -19.93 48.65
N LYS A 9 59.03 -19.16 49.71
CA LYS A 9 57.92 -18.22 49.97
C LYS A 9 57.77 -17.16 48.88
N ARG A 10 58.84 -16.67 48.30
CA ARG A 10 58.81 -15.68 47.22
C ARG A 10 58.27 -16.33 45.90
N ILE A 11 58.69 -17.57 45.59
CA ILE A 11 58.23 -18.32 44.45
C ILE A 11 56.72 -18.63 44.59
N THR A 12 56.31 -19.07 45.80
CA THR A 12 54.89 -19.37 46.06
C THR A 12 54.03 -18.11 45.94
N ALA A 13 54.51 -16.98 46.48
CA ALA A 13 53.81 -15.69 46.34
C ALA A 13 53.73 -15.23 44.88
N ALA A 14 54.80 -15.39 44.10
CA ALA A 14 54.81 -15.05 42.69
C ALA A 14 53.81 -15.94 41.89
N MET A 15 53.79 -17.24 42.18
CA MET A 15 52.81 -18.16 41.54
C MET A 15 51.38 -17.77 41.88
N LEU A 16 51.09 -17.38 43.10
CA LEU A 16 49.77 -16.97 43.56
C LEU A 16 49.31 -15.68 42.86
N VAL A 17 50.21 -14.73 42.69
CA VAL A 17 49.95 -13.50 41.91
C VAL A 17 49.65 -13.80 40.43
N ILE A 18 50.45 -14.68 39.82
CA ILE A 18 50.21 -15.09 38.42
C ILE A 18 48.86 -15.77 38.28
N LEU A 19 48.49 -16.64 39.20
CA LEU A 19 47.19 -17.34 39.19
C LEU A 19 46.01 -16.35 39.33
N ILE A 20 46.13 -15.34 40.16
CA ILE A 20 45.10 -14.30 40.30
C ILE A 20 45.00 -13.48 39.02
N LEU A 21 46.12 -13.06 38.45
CA LEU A 21 46.12 -12.26 37.23
C LEU A 21 45.54 -13.03 36.02
N THR A 22 45.85 -14.31 35.87
CA THR A 22 45.30 -15.13 34.81
C THR A 22 43.80 -15.39 35.00
N SER A 23 43.32 -15.53 36.25
CA SER A 23 41.90 -15.65 36.55
C SER A 23 41.12 -14.34 36.22
N CYS A 24 41.69 -13.18 36.57
CA CYS A 24 41.12 -11.88 36.23
C CYS A 24 41.05 -11.66 34.71
N LEU A 25 42.09 -12.03 33.96
CA LEU A 25 42.09 -11.99 32.50
C LEU A 25 41.06 -12.91 31.89
N GLY A 26 40.85 -14.11 32.44
CA GLY A 26 39.81 -15.05 32.00
C GLY A 26 38.40 -14.50 32.20
N ILE A 27 38.15 -13.85 33.37
CA ILE A 27 36.85 -13.25 33.67
C ILE A 27 36.55 -12.05 32.76
N THR A 28 37.58 -11.18 32.53
CA THR A 28 37.40 -10.05 31.60
C THR A 28 37.20 -10.48 30.17
N ALA A 29 37.90 -11.50 29.67
CA ALA A 29 37.68 -12.07 28.35
C ALA A 29 36.30 -12.70 28.26
N TYR A 30 35.83 -13.41 29.27
CA TYR A 30 34.51 -13.98 29.32
C TYR A 30 33.42 -12.89 29.33
N ALA A 31 33.57 -11.83 30.11
CA ALA A 31 32.66 -10.70 30.13
C ALA A 31 32.63 -9.94 28.79
N LEU A 32 33.75 -9.83 28.08
CA LEU A 32 33.79 -9.23 26.73
C LEU A 32 33.13 -10.12 25.69
N PHE A 33 33.24 -11.44 25.81
CA PHE A 33 32.56 -12.40 24.93
C PHE A 33 31.07 -12.49 25.19
N TYR A 34 30.61 -12.24 26.42
CA TYR A 34 29.20 -12.20 26.82
C TYR A 34 28.59 -10.81 26.86
N ALA A 35 29.35 -9.76 26.60
CA ALA A 35 28.81 -8.52 26.09
C ALA A 35 28.40 -8.73 24.62
N THR A 36 27.53 -9.69 24.40
CA THR A 36 26.70 -9.72 23.21
C THR A 36 25.98 -8.41 23.25
N VAL A 37 26.29 -7.55 22.29
CA VAL A 37 25.33 -6.55 21.84
C VAL A 37 24.06 -7.35 21.56
N GLU A 38 23.05 -7.27 22.42
CA GLU A 38 21.70 -7.55 22.03
C GLU A 38 21.43 -6.56 20.89
N ILE A 39 21.65 -7.01 19.68
CA ILE A 39 20.99 -6.41 18.54
C ILE A 39 19.54 -6.73 18.84
N GLU A 40 18.82 -5.75 19.40
CA GLU A 40 17.38 -5.78 19.42
C GLU A 40 16.98 -6.30 18.05
N GLU A 41 16.17 -7.33 18.03
CA GLU A 41 15.69 -7.92 16.79
C GLU A 41 15.22 -6.78 15.91
N ASN A 42 16.00 -6.44 14.89
CA ASN A 42 15.56 -5.50 13.90
C ASN A 42 14.43 -6.20 13.16
N TYR A 43 13.22 -6.01 13.66
CA TYR A 43 11.99 -6.39 13.00
C TYR A 43 11.84 -5.51 11.77
N PHE A 44 12.25 -6.00 10.62
CA PHE A 44 11.80 -5.47 9.34
C PHE A 44 10.35 -5.89 9.16
N LYS A 45 9.44 -5.06 9.66
CA LYS A 45 8.03 -5.21 9.30
C LYS A 45 7.88 -4.71 7.87
N THR A 46 7.69 -5.62 6.93
CA THR A 46 7.27 -5.24 5.58
C THR A 46 5.91 -4.58 5.71
N GLY A 47 5.79 -3.33 5.25
CA GLY A 47 4.52 -2.63 5.21
C GLY A 47 3.51 -3.44 4.38
N LYS A 48 2.27 -3.54 4.87
CA LYS A 48 1.16 -4.12 4.11
C LYS A 48 0.58 -3.00 3.25
N VAL A 49 0.50 -3.21 1.94
CA VAL A 49 -0.28 -2.37 1.04
C VAL A 49 -1.66 -2.99 0.91
N ASP A 50 -2.68 -2.23 1.28
CA ASP A 50 -4.07 -2.66 1.26
C ASP A 50 -4.95 -1.45 0.95
N ILE A 51 -5.69 -1.52 -0.14
CA ILE A 51 -6.61 -0.47 -0.57
C ILE A 51 -7.97 -1.09 -0.83
N GLU A 52 -9.01 -0.43 -0.34
CA GLU A 52 -10.39 -0.87 -0.50
C GLU A 52 -11.19 0.17 -1.25
N LEU A 53 -12.19 -0.30 -2.01
CA LEU A 53 -13.23 0.51 -2.60
C LEU A 53 -14.54 0.19 -1.88
N GLU A 54 -15.20 1.24 -1.37
CA GLU A 54 -16.48 1.12 -0.69
C GLU A 54 -17.56 1.84 -1.49
N PHE A 55 -18.72 1.21 -1.67
CA PHE A 55 -19.82 1.70 -2.48
C PHE A 55 -21.10 1.82 -1.66
N GLY A 56 -22.03 2.69 -2.14
CA GLY A 56 -23.33 2.93 -1.52
C GLY A 56 -23.26 3.89 -0.34
N GLU A 57 -24.41 4.39 0.09
CA GLU A 57 -24.53 5.33 1.21
C GLU A 57 -24.03 4.72 2.53
N ASP A 58 -24.30 3.44 2.74
CA ASP A 58 -23.86 2.68 3.92
C ASP A 58 -22.47 2.09 3.76
N ARG A 59 -21.80 2.32 2.62
CA ARG A 59 -20.47 1.80 2.28
C ARG A 59 -20.38 0.25 2.33
N LYS A 60 -21.47 -0.44 2.05
CA LYS A 60 -21.57 -1.90 2.15
C LYS A 60 -22.00 -2.56 0.85
N ASP A 61 -22.30 -1.77 -0.18
CA ASP A 61 -22.72 -2.31 -1.46
C ASP A 61 -21.57 -3.07 -2.12
N ALA A 62 -21.86 -4.23 -2.66
CA ALA A 62 -20.88 -5.04 -3.38
C ALA A 62 -20.58 -4.49 -4.78
N GLN A 63 -21.44 -3.62 -5.31
CA GLN A 63 -21.38 -3.10 -6.66
C GLN A 63 -21.68 -1.60 -6.70
N LEU A 64 -20.99 -0.89 -7.57
CA LEU A 64 -21.23 0.54 -7.82
C LEU A 64 -22.58 0.78 -8.54
N ILE A 65 -22.93 -0.09 -9.49
CA ILE A 65 -24.18 -0.08 -10.26
C ILE A 65 -24.64 -1.51 -10.41
N THR A 66 -25.95 -1.76 -10.18
CA THR A 66 -26.59 -3.05 -10.40
C THR A 66 -27.34 -3.08 -11.73
N GLU A 67 -27.53 -4.27 -12.30
CA GLU A 67 -28.19 -4.44 -13.60
C GLU A 67 -29.64 -3.92 -13.60
N ASP A 68 -30.34 -4.05 -12.50
CA ASP A 68 -31.75 -3.65 -12.34
C ASP A 68 -31.93 -2.16 -12.03
N GLU A 69 -30.84 -1.43 -11.76
CA GLU A 69 -30.91 -0.07 -11.24
C GLU A 69 -31.18 0.96 -12.35
N TYR A 70 -30.65 0.76 -13.55
CA TYR A 70 -30.75 1.71 -14.64
C TYR A 70 -30.92 1.06 -16.02
N LEU A 71 -31.93 1.52 -16.72
CA LEU A 71 -32.03 1.37 -18.17
C LEU A 71 -31.40 2.63 -18.79
N PHE A 72 -30.18 2.53 -19.28
CA PHE A 72 -29.50 3.67 -19.89
C PHE A 72 -30.12 4.02 -21.25
N GLU A 73 -30.63 5.23 -21.36
CA GLU A 73 -31.11 5.80 -22.59
C GLU A 73 -30.13 6.84 -23.15
N PRO A 74 -30.04 7.05 -24.47
CA PRO A 74 -29.21 8.11 -25.06
C PRO A 74 -29.52 9.49 -24.43
N GLY A 75 -28.49 10.22 -24.08
CA GLY A 75 -28.59 11.50 -23.36
C GLY A 75 -28.61 11.40 -21.83
N MET A 76 -28.75 10.18 -21.28
CA MET A 76 -28.78 9.97 -19.84
C MET A 76 -27.41 10.08 -19.21
N THR A 77 -27.35 10.68 -18.01
CA THR A 77 -26.17 10.72 -17.14
C THR A 77 -26.54 10.19 -15.77
N VAL A 78 -25.74 9.28 -15.26
CA VAL A 78 -25.87 8.75 -13.90
C VAL A 78 -24.59 9.03 -13.14
N GLU A 79 -24.71 9.57 -11.93
CA GLU A 79 -23.61 9.82 -11.03
C GLU A 79 -23.68 8.89 -9.82
N LYS A 80 -22.53 8.37 -9.42
CA LYS A 80 -22.35 7.54 -8.23
C LYS A 80 -21.20 8.06 -7.40
N THR A 81 -21.32 7.86 -6.10
CA THR A 81 -20.26 8.15 -5.13
C THR A 81 -19.64 6.86 -4.62
N PHE A 82 -18.34 6.85 -4.43
CA PHE A 82 -17.60 5.76 -3.83
C PHE A 82 -16.41 6.30 -3.04
N TRP A 83 -15.85 5.48 -2.18
CA TRP A 83 -14.70 5.84 -1.36
C TRP A 83 -13.51 4.96 -1.68
N VAL A 84 -12.35 5.57 -1.70
CA VAL A 84 -11.06 4.89 -1.78
C VAL A 84 -10.47 4.96 -0.39
N VAL A 85 -10.26 3.82 0.25
CA VAL A 85 -9.83 3.73 1.65
C VAL A 85 -8.46 3.08 1.72
N ASN A 86 -7.51 3.77 2.35
CA ASN A 86 -6.18 3.23 2.58
C ASN A 86 -6.14 2.43 3.89
N LYS A 87 -6.14 1.11 3.81
CA LYS A 87 -5.95 0.19 4.95
C LYS A 87 -4.48 -0.22 5.12
N SER A 88 -3.58 0.44 4.38
CA SER A 88 -2.14 0.16 4.45
C SER A 88 -1.54 0.72 5.73
N THR A 89 -0.34 0.25 6.06
CA THR A 89 0.46 0.76 7.20
C THR A 89 1.32 1.98 6.84
N ASP A 90 1.20 2.48 5.62
CA ASP A 90 1.96 3.61 5.09
C ASP A 90 1.10 4.42 4.11
N ASP A 91 1.55 5.62 3.75
CA ASP A 91 0.98 6.42 2.68
C ASP A 91 1.13 5.71 1.34
N VAL A 92 0.09 5.78 0.50
CA VAL A 92 0.09 5.11 -0.80
C VAL A 92 -0.21 6.07 -1.95
N TYR A 93 0.39 5.81 -3.11
CA TYR A 93 -0.15 6.24 -4.39
C TYR A 93 -1.14 5.20 -4.86
N TYR A 94 -2.24 5.62 -5.46
CA TYR A 94 -3.26 4.72 -6.00
C TYR A 94 -3.65 5.11 -7.42
N ARG A 95 -4.18 4.13 -8.15
CA ARG A 95 -4.79 4.32 -9.46
C ARG A 95 -6.08 3.53 -9.53
N LEU A 96 -7.02 4.05 -10.29
CA LEU A 96 -8.33 3.44 -10.54
C LEU A 96 -8.41 3.02 -12.00
N TYR A 97 -9.07 1.91 -12.26
CA TYR A 97 -9.28 1.40 -13.62
C TYR A 97 -10.45 0.44 -13.68
N PHE A 98 -10.95 0.23 -14.90
CA PHE A 98 -11.92 -0.83 -15.18
C PHE A 98 -11.19 -2.11 -15.54
N ASP A 99 -11.51 -3.17 -14.82
CA ASP A 99 -11.15 -4.55 -15.14
C ASP A 99 -12.38 -5.26 -15.72
N SER A 100 -12.16 -6.38 -16.42
CA SER A 100 -13.23 -7.21 -16.99
C SER A 100 -14.24 -6.43 -17.85
N LEU A 101 -13.81 -5.30 -18.43
CA LEU A 101 -14.68 -4.44 -19.23
C LEU A 101 -15.19 -5.15 -20.48
N ALA A 102 -16.50 -5.34 -20.58
CA ALA A 102 -17.16 -6.00 -21.69
C ALA A 102 -18.38 -5.21 -22.19
N GLY A 103 -18.85 -5.57 -23.39
CA GLY A 103 -20.01 -4.97 -24.02
C GLY A 103 -19.68 -3.81 -24.97
N LYS A 104 -20.62 -3.55 -25.91
CA LYS A 104 -20.41 -2.53 -26.96
C LYS A 104 -20.57 -1.10 -26.45
N LEU A 105 -21.35 -0.88 -25.37
CA LEU A 105 -21.50 0.45 -24.76
C LEU A 105 -20.18 0.98 -24.23
N ALA A 106 -19.22 0.13 -23.85
CA ALA A 106 -17.89 0.54 -23.41
C ALA A 106 -17.11 1.38 -24.44
N ASN A 107 -17.48 1.32 -25.72
CA ASN A 107 -16.83 2.10 -26.80
C ASN A 107 -17.36 3.52 -26.93
N ILE A 108 -18.50 3.84 -26.32
CA ILE A 108 -19.19 5.12 -26.47
C ILE A 108 -19.56 5.76 -25.14
N MET A 109 -19.67 4.97 -24.06
CA MET A 109 -19.99 5.48 -22.72
C MET A 109 -18.88 6.43 -22.25
N GLU A 110 -19.24 7.67 -21.99
CA GLU A 110 -18.33 8.66 -21.43
C GLU A 110 -18.29 8.52 -19.91
N ILE A 111 -17.08 8.43 -19.39
CA ILE A 111 -16.82 8.27 -17.95
C ILE A 111 -16.02 9.46 -17.48
N LYS A 112 -16.46 10.04 -16.37
CA LYS A 112 -15.69 11.04 -15.64
C LYS A 112 -15.57 10.62 -14.19
N ILE A 113 -14.34 10.65 -13.65
CA ILE A 113 -14.02 10.36 -12.25
C ILE A 113 -13.31 11.58 -11.67
N TRP A 114 -13.78 12.05 -10.51
CA TRP A 114 -13.19 13.19 -9.82
C TRP A 114 -13.32 13.06 -8.31
N GLU A 115 -12.45 13.75 -7.59
CA GLU A 115 -12.52 13.89 -6.15
C GLU A 115 -13.70 14.79 -5.77
N ALA A 116 -14.53 14.35 -4.83
CA ALA A 116 -15.76 15.05 -4.49
C ALA A 116 -15.53 16.42 -3.84
N GLU A 117 -14.52 16.56 -2.99
CA GLU A 117 -14.20 17.78 -2.25
C GLU A 117 -13.48 18.81 -3.12
N SER A 118 -12.38 18.43 -3.77
CA SER A 118 -11.56 19.34 -4.55
C SER A 118 -12.05 19.57 -5.98
N GLY A 119 -12.87 18.65 -6.51
CA GLY A 119 -13.27 18.64 -7.91
C GLY A 119 -12.13 18.24 -8.86
N GLU A 120 -10.98 17.78 -8.35
CA GLU A 120 -9.86 17.36 -9.18
C GLU A 120 -10.23 16.14 -10.01
N VAL A 121 -10.09 16.27 -11.33
CA VAL A 121 -10.47 15.23 -12.29
C VAL A 121 -9.34 14.21 -12.40
N TYR A 122 -9.70 12.95 -12.12
CA TYR A 122 -8.81 11.80 -12.29
C TYR A 122 -8.87 11.25 -13.72
N PHE A 123 -10.08 11.10 -14.25
CA PHE A 123 -10.30 10.59 -15.59
C PHE A 123 -11.47 11.31 -16.25
N ASP A 124 -11.35 11.61 -17.54
CA ASP A 124 -12.43 12.15 -18.39
C ASP A 124 -12.25 11.57 -19.80
N GLY A 125 -13.17 10.73 -20.23
CA GLY A 125 -13.06 10.07 -21.51
C GLY A 125 -14.00 8.85 -21.66
N ILE A 126 -13.75 8.06 -22.69
CA ILE A 126 -14.57 6.87 -22.99
C ILE A 126 -14.16 5.71 -22.07
N ALA A 127 -15.15 4.92 -21.59
CA ALA A 127 -14.96 3.78 -20.68
C ALA A 127 -13.81 2.85 -21.10
N LYS A 128 -13.66 2.58 -22.39
CA LYS A 128 -12.55 1.78 -22.94
C LYS A 128 -11.14 2.38 -22.68
N GLY A 129 -11.06 3.65 -22.35
CA GLY A 129 -9.81 4.35 -22.01
C GLY A 129 -9.34 4.10 -20.58
N LEU A 130 -10.25 3.77 -19.67
CA LEU A 130 -9.98 3.58 -18.25
C LEU A 130 -9.43 2.16 -17.97
N LYS A 131 -8.25 1.87 -18.51
CA LYS A 131 -7.58 0.57 -18.41
C LYS A 131 -6.35 0.65 -17.52
N ARG A 132 -6.05 -0.45 -16.83
CA ARG A 132 -4.92 -0.57 -15.91
C ARG A 132 -3.60 -0.04 -16.48
N GLU A 133 -3.27 -0.40 -17.72
CA GLU A 133 -1.99 -0.05 -18.37
C GLU A 133 -1.90 1.43 -18.77
N LYS A 134 -3.03 2.14 -18.83
CA LYS A 134 -3.11 3.53 -19.24
C LYS A 134 -3.22 4.51 -18.07
N MET A 135 -3.58 3.99 -16.89
CA MET A 135 -3.82 4.83 -15.73
C MET A 135 -2.56 4.95 -14.88
N GLY A 136 -2.17 6.18 -14.62
CA GLY A 136 -1.14 6.54 -13.65
C GLY A 136 -1.70 6.71 -12.23
N ALA A 137 -0.81 7.03 -11.29
CA ALA A 137 -1.20 7.41 -9.95
C ALA A 137 -2.07 8.66 -9.95
N PHE A 138 -3.02 8.72 -9.03
CA PHE A 138 -3.67 9.98 -8.68
C PHE A 138 -2.62 10.98 -8.19
N LYS A 139 -2.89 12.29 -8.37
CA LYS A 139 -1.89 13.34 -8.12
C LYS A 139 -1.40 13.35 -6.67
N ASN A 140 -2.34 13.22 -5.74
CA ASN A 140 -2.07 13.22 -4.32
C ASN A 140 -1.94 11.79 -3.79
N CYS A 141 -1.06 11.58 -2.81
CA CYS A 141 -1.04 10.33 -2.08
C CYS A 141 -2.18 10.28 -1.06
N LEU A 142 -2.67 9.07 -0.78
CA LEU A 142 -3.63 8.81 0.28
C LEU A 142 -2.86 8.38 1.52
N LYS A 143 -3.03 9.09 2.63
CA LYS A 143 -2.29 8.84 3.87
C LYS A 143 -2.73 7.54 4.53
N GLU A 144 -1.87 7.02 5.41
CA GLU A 144 -2.19 5.86 6.24
C GLU A 144 -3.53 6.06 6.99
N ASN A 145 -4.42 5.05 6.87
CA ASN A 145 -5.77 5.06 7.49
C ASN A 145 -6.67 6.24 7.07
N ASP A 146 -6.36 6.88 5.94
CA ASP A 146 -7.18 7.96 5.38
C ASP A 146 -8.08 7.44 4.26
N GLU A 147 -9.07 8.24 3.90
CA GLU A 147 -10.03 7.92 2.84
C GLU A 147 -10.31 9.15 1.98
N ILE A 148 -10.73 8.91 0.76
CA ILE A 148 -11.10 9.95 -0.18
C ILE A 148 -12.42 9.61 -0.86
N GLU A 149 -13.34 10.58 -0.84
CA GLU A 149 -14.62 10.48 -1.54
C GLU A 149 -14.43 10.83 -3.00
N MET A 150 -14.81 9.90 -3.86
CA MET A 150 -14.75 10.03 -5.31
C MET A 150 -16.15 9.98 -5.92
N LYS A 151 -16.33 10.72 -6.99
CA LYS A 151 -17.53 10.65 -7.82
C LYS A 151 -17.18 10.10 -9.19
N ILE A 152 -18.10 9.32 -9.73
CA ILE A 152 -18.04 8.81 -11.10
C ILE A 152 -19.34 9.11 -11.81
N SER A 153 -19.25 9.66 -13.02
CA SER A 153 -20.42 9.81 -13.89
C SER A 153 -20.30 8.90 -15.10
N PHE A 154 -21.43 8.37 -15.50
CA PHE A 154 -21.66 7.59 -16.72
C PHE A 154 -22.57 8.38 -17.62
N HIS A 155 -22.09 8.87 -18.74
CA HIS A 155 -22.87 9.60 -19.70
C HIS A 155 -23.01 8.81 -21.01
N TYR A 156 -24.26 8.58 -21.44
CA TYR A 156 -24.57 7.93 -22.69
C TYR A 156 -24.90 8.99 -23.75
N PRO A 157 -24.02 9.26 -24.74
CA PRO A 157 -24.22 10.32 -25.72
C PRO A 157 -25.50 10.17 -26.55
N GLU A 158 -26.22 11.27 -26.76
CA GLU A 158 -27.47 11.30 -27.54
C GLU A 158 -27.32 10.81 -29.00
N LEU A 159 -26.15 11.11 -29.60
CA LEU A 159 -25.86 10.80 -31.01
C LEU A 159 -25.51 9.32 -31.28
N SER A 160 -25.71 8.44 -30.32
CA SER A 160 -25.28 7.03 -30.39
C SER A 160 -26.03 6.18 -31.42
N GLY A 161 -27.15 6.68 -31.97
CA GLY A 161 -27.91 6.04 -33.05
C GLY A 161 -28.52 4.67 -32.71
N ASN A 162 -29.24 4.10 -33.64
CA ASN A 162 -29.95 2.80 -33.45
C ASN A 162 -29.00 1.58 -33.29
N MET A 163 -27.73 1.72 -33.60
CA MET A 163 -26.75 0.61 -33.49
C MET A 163 -26.42 0.23 -32.07
N THR A 164 -26.81 1.03 -31.09
CA THR A 164 -26.53 0.82 -29.68
C THR A 164 -27.72 0.36 -28.85
N GLN A 165 -28.88 0.15 -29.50
CA GLN A 165 -30.06 -0.43 -28.85
C GLN A 165 -29.78 -1.88 -28.42
N ASN A 166 -30.27 -2.25 -27.24
CA ASN A 166 -30.05 -3.57 -26.60
C ASN A 166 -28.58 -3.95 -26.43
N GLN A 167 -27.70 -2.98 -26.24
CA GLN A 167 -26.31 -3.20 -25.89
C GLN A 167 -26.09 -3.02 -24.37
N TYR A 168 -25.08 -3.66 -23.86
CA TYR A 168 -24.70 -3.59 -22.43
C TYR A 168 -23.23 -3.16 -22.27
N MET A 169 -22.90 -2.77 -21.06
CA MET A 169 -21.56 -2.62 -20.56
C MET A 169 -21.49 -3.27 -19.18
N SER A 170 -20.50 -4.10 -18.97
CA SER A 170 -20.14 -4.63 -17.65
C SER A 170 -18.69 -4.36 -17.35
N PHE A 171 -18.36 -4.12 -16.09
CA PHE A 171 -17.02 -3.80 -15.62
C PHE A 171 -16.88 -4.06 -14.14
N ASP A 172 -15.64 -4.27 -13.72
CA ASP A 172 -15.24 -4.20 -12.31
C ASP A 172 -14.45 -2.90 -12.11
N LEU A 173 -14.86 -2.02 -11.21
CA LEU A 173 -14.01 -0.90 -10.79
C LEU A 173 -12.98 -1.42 -9.80
N ARG A 174 -11.70 -1.22 -10.09
CA ARG A 174 -10.57 -1.67 -9.27
C ARG A 174 -9.61 -0.55 -8.95
N ALA A 175 -8.90 -0.73 -7.85
CA ALA A 175 -7.81 0.11 -7.43
C ALA A 175 -6.53 -0.70 -7.25
N ASP A 176 -5.40 -0.18 -7.74
CA ASP A 176 -4.07 -0.62 -7.33
C ASP A 176 -3.47 0.44 -6.43
N ALA A 177 -2.66 0.03 -5.48
CA ALA A 177 -1.88 0.92 -4.64
C ALA A 177 -0.42 0.49 -4.54
N VAL A 178 0.46 1.49 -4.37
CA VAL A 178 1.89 1.30 -4.11
C VAL A 178 2.33 2.25 -3.02
N GLN A 179 3.30 1.85 -2.20
CA GLN A 179 3.85 2.71 -1.17
C GLN A 179 4.48 3.96 -1.77
N THR A 180 4.38 5.10 -1.08
CA THR A 180 5.05 6.34 -1.46
C THR A 180 6.54 6.29 -1.17
N LYS A 181 6.92 5.53 -0.13
CA LYS A 181 8.30 5.39 0.33
C LYS A 181 9.16 4.70 -0.72
N ASN A 182 10.25 5.35 -1.10
CA ASN A 182 11.17 4.90 -2.16
C ASN A 182 10.54 4.78 -3.56
N ASN A 183 9.39 5.42 -3.80
CA ASN A 183 8.72 5.42 -5.09
C ASN A 183 8.39 6.85 -5.57
N PRO A 184 9.39 7.73 -5.80
CA PRO A 184 9.16 9.10 -6.21
C PRO A 184 8.50 9.22 -7.59
N ASP A 185 8.70 8.23 -8.44
CA ASP A 185 8.17 8.19 -9.81
C ASP A 185 6.76 7.59 -9.89
N LYS A 186 6.16 7.25 -8.75
CA LYS A 186 4.80 6.69 -8.64
C LYS A 186 4.58 5.46 -9.54
N GLN A 187 5.57 4.59 -9.61
CA GLN A 187 5.52 3.40 -10.46
C GLN A 187 4.69 2.30 -9.81
N PHE A 188 3.83 1.67 -10.63
CA PHE A 188 3.07 0.46 -10.28
C PHE A 188 3.71 -0.72 -11.02
N GLU A 189 4.32 -1.61 -10.27
CA GLU A 189 4.87 -2.85 -10.82
C GLU A 189 3.78 -3.86 -11.21
#